data_661861d8c16f969f6b09c54ccc8c4aa5
#
_entry.id   661861d8c16f969f6b09c54ccc8c4aa5
#
_cell.length_a   1.000
_cell.length_b   1.000
_cell.length_c   1.000
_cell.angle_alpha   90.00
_cell.angle_beta   90.00
_cell.angle_gamma   90.00
#
_symmetry.space_group_name_H-M   'P 1'
#
loop_
_entity.id
_entity.type
_entity.pdbx_description
1 polymer ?
#
loop_
_entity_poly.entity_id
_entity_poly.type
_entity_poly.pdbx_seq_one_letter_code
_entity_poly.pdbx_strand_id
1 'polypeptide(L)'
;LQYLLCERFAKALGVSLRVEVCKDTADLVARLKNGDGDLVAFFLPKSVEGVDFCGASPASGGGQWAVQKGNEALADTLNRWFKPALIAKIKSEEQFALSSRSVTRHVYSPMLDRKAGVISQYDHLFQKYAPTARWDWRLLAAQCYQESTFDPQAHSWAGARGLMQIMPGTAAHLGLPANQVHEPEPNVAAATRLIRELDGKFNDIGDRMERIRFVLASYNGGAGHVRDAMALARKYGRNPQRWEEVAPFVLRLSTPQFYNDPIVKNGYMRGSETVDYVERIGKRWQQYSGMAP
;
A
#
# COMPACT_ATOMS: atom_id res chain seq x y z
N LEU A 1 -13.30 -3.78 3.87
CA LEU A 1 -14.53 -3.13 3.43
C LEU A 1 -14.61 -1.65 3.88
N GLN A 2 -14.61 -1.35 5.21
CA GLN A 2 -14.83 0.03 5.72
C GLN A 2 -13.77 1.01 5.19
N TYR A 3 -12.51 0.62 5.29
CA TYR A 3 -11.39 1.39 4.76
C TYR A 3 -11.54 1.69 3.26
N LEU A 4 -11.84 0.68 2.44
CA LEU A 4 -12.00 0.84 0.98
C LEU A 4 -13.19 1.75 0.61
N LEU A 5 -14.24 1.74 1.43
CA LEU A 5 -15.35 2.69 1.27
C LEU A 5 -14.89 4.13 1.55
N CYS A 6 -14.16 4.36 2.66
CA CYS A 6 -13.61 5.67 2.98
C CYS A 6 -12.66 6.19 1.92
N GLU A 7 -11.77 5.34 1.45
CA GLU A 7 -10.82 5.63 0.40
C GLU A 7 -11.49 6.09 -0.89
N ARG A 8 -12.54 5.37 -1.32
CA ARG A 8 -13.32 5.75 -2.51
C ARG A 8 -14.11 7.04 -2.31
N PHE A 9 -14.60 7.26 -1.10
CA PHE A 9 -15.29 8.50 -0.76
C PHE A 9 -14.33 9.69 -0.78
N ALA A 10 -13.19 9.60 -0.11
CA ALA A 10 -12.16 10.63 -0.12
C ALA A 10 -11.68 10.97 -1.55
N LYS A 11 -11.49 9.92 -2.38
CA LYS A 11 -11.18 10.10 -3.80
C LYS A 11 -12.28 10.84 -4.56
N ALA A 12 -13.54 10.52 -4.30
CA ALA A 12 -14.66 11.20 -4.95
C ALA A 12 -14.76 12.68 -4.57
N LEU A 13 -14.29 13.03 -3.37
CA LEU A 13 -14.20 14.41 -2.89
C LEU A 13 -12.90 15.12 -3.30
N GLY A 14 -11.90 14.40 -3.82
CA GLY A 14 -10.59 14.98 -4.13
C GLY A 14 -9.77 15.36 -2.89
N VAL A 15 -10.01 14.70 -1.74
CA VAL A 15 -9.32 14.97 -0.47
C VAL A 15 -8.45 13.80 -0.03
N SER A 16 -7.46 14.09 0.82
CA SER A 16 -6.64 13.07 1.46
C SER A 16 -7.39 12.40 2.60
N LEU A 17 -7.26 11.07 2.72
CA LEU A 17 -7.82 10.29 3.82
C LEU A 17 -6.79 10.16 4.94
N ARG A 18 -7.15 10.61 6.14
CA ARG A 18 -6.45 10.30 7.38
C ARG A 18 -7.28 9.31 8.18
N VAL A 19 -6.70 8.18 8.55
CA VAL A 19 -7.39 7.14 9.32
C VAL A 19 -6.83 7.12 10.73
N GLU A 20 -7.71 7.27 11.71
CA GLU A 20 -7.41 7.08 13.11
C GLU A 20 -8.14 5.85 13.63
N VAL A 21 -7.43 5.03 14.38
CA VAL A 21 -7.98 3.80 14.94
C VAL A 21 -8.29 4.02 16.41
N CYS A 22 -9.53 3.74 16.78
CA CYS A 22 -10.02 3.88 18.15
C CYS A 22 -9.96 2.55 18.90
N LYS A 23 -9.84 2.61 20.22
CA LYS A 23 -9.75 1.42 21.09
C LYS A 23 -11.03 0.61 21.10
N ASP A 24 -12.17 1.28 21.12
CA ASP A 24 -13.50 0.70 21.17
C ASP A 24 -14.55 1.67 20.60
N THR A 25 -15.81 1.25 20.59
CA THR A 25 -16.92 2.04 20.07
C THR A 25 -17.16 3.31 20.91
N ALA A 26 -16.90 3.29 22.20
CA ALA A 26 -17.08 4.46 23.07
C ALA A 26 -16.04 5.54 22.77
N ASP A 27 -14.76 5.17 22.64
CA ASP A 27 -13.67 6.06 22.22
C ASP A 27 -13.95 6.66 20.82
N LEU A 28 -14.44 5.86 19.90
CA LEU A 28 -14.78 6.24 18.54
C LEU A 28 -15.89 7.33 18.51
N VAL A 29 -16.95 7.12 19.29
CA VAL A 29 -18.06 8.09 19.40
C VAL A 29 -17.62 9.35 20.15
N ALA A 30 -16.80 9.23 21.20
CA ALA A 30 -16.28 10.37 21.93
C ALA A 30 -15.41 11.27 21.04
N ARG A 31 -14.51 10.70 20.25
CA ARG A 31 -13.66 11.46 19.31
C ARG A 31 -14.48 12.16 18.23
N LEU A 32 -15.50 11.47 17.67
CA LEU A 32 -16.39 12.12 16.71
C LEU A 32 -17.10 13.34 17.33
N LYS A 33 -17.63 13.20 18.55
CA LYS A 33 -18.32 14.30 19.26
C LYS A 33 -17.38 15.46 19.59
N ASN A 34 -16.12 15.17 19.89
CA ASN A 34 -15.12 16.19 20.20
C ASN A 34 -14.55 16.89 18.95
N GLY A 35 -14.86 16.42 17.73
CA GLY A 35 -14.34 16.98 16.50
C GLY A 35 -12.92 16.48 16.15
N ASP A 36 -12.45 15.39 16.77
CA ASP A 36 -11.14 14.78 16.48
C ASP A 36 -11.16 13.98 15.17
N GLY A 37 -12.34 13.81 14.56
CA GLY A 37 -12.55 13.17 13.28
C GLY A 37 -13.88 13.59 12.64
N ASP A 38 -13.94 13.53 11.32
CA ASP A 38 -15.10 13.98 10.53
C ASP A 38 -16.15 12.88 10.34
N LEU A 39 -15.72 11.64 10.32
CA LEU A 39 -16.53 10.47 9.93
C LEU A 39 -16.16 9.24 10.74
N VAL A 40 -17.17 8.57 11.26
CA VAL A 40 -17.05 7.22 11.82
C VAL A 40 -17.36 6.19 10.73
N ALA A 41 -16.32 5.55 10.22
CA ALA A 41 -16.42 4.50 9.22
C ALA A 41 -16.60 3.11 9.85
N PHE A 42 -17.53 3.02 10.76
CA PHE A 42 -17.96 1.78 11.43
C PHE A 42 -19.49 1.73 11.46
N PHE A 43 -20.07 0.54 11.39
CA PHE A 43 -21.51 0.40 11.47
C PHE A 43 -21.97 0.54 12.92
N LEU A 44 -22.15 1.76 13.36
CA LEU A 44 -22.62 2.07 14.69
C LEU A 44 -24.10 1.65 14.84
N PRO A 45 -24.48 1.04 15.99
CA PRO A 45 -25.89 0.82 16.31
C PRO A 45 -26.67 2.12 16.33
N LYS A 46 -27.89 2.14 15.81
CA LYS A 46 -28.72 3.37 15.77
C LYS A 46 -29.19 3.85 17.16
N SER A 47 -28.91 3.09 18.20
CA SER A 47 -29.12 3.49 19.60
C SER A 47 -28.07 4.49 20.12
N VAL A 48 -26.99 4.74 19.35
CA VAL A 48 -25.96 5.72 19.72
C VAL A 48 -26.53 7.13 19.52
N GLU A 49 -26.56 7.91 20.58
CA GLU A 49 -27.08 9.28 20.55
C GLU A 49 -25.95 10.32 20.29
N GLY A 50 -26.34 11.50 19.79
CA GLY A 50 -25.44 12.66 19.61
C GLY A 50 -24.55 12.57 18.38
N VAL A 51 -24.96 11.78 17.38
CA VAL A 51 -24.32 11.68 16.06
C VAL A 51 -25.41 11.70 14.98
N ASP A 52 -25.05 12.05 13.75
CA ASP A 52 -25.93 11.98 12.59
C ASP A 52 -25.56 10.79 11.73
N PHE A 53 -26.48 9.83 11.61
CA PHE A 53 -26.28 8.62 10.81
C PHE A 53 -26.44 8.90 9.33
N CYS A 54 -25.43 8.51 8.53
CA CYS A 54 -25.42 8.75 7.10
C CYS A 54 -24.55 7.72 6.35
N GLY A 55 -24.61 7.74 5.03
CA GLY A 55 -23.74 6.98 4.16
C GLY A 55 -23.89 5.46 4.32
N ALA A 56 -22.80 4.75 4.50
CA ALA A 56 -22.75 3.30 4.41
C ALA A 56 -23.53 2.60 5.53
N SER A 57 -24.39 1.64 5.12
CA SER A 57 -25.09 0.72 6.01
C SER A 57 -25.09 -0.67 5.39
N PRO A 58 -25.04 -1.76 6.18
CA PRO A 58 -25.16 -3.10 5.65
C PRO A 58 -26.60 -3.38 5.18
N ALA A 59 -26.75 -4.17 4.12
CA ALA A 59 -28.08 -4.55 3.60
C ALA A 59 -28.94 -5.33 4.62
N SER A 60 -28.28 -6.03 5.55
CA SER A 60 -28.94 -6.79 6.65
C SER A 60 -29.42 -5.92 7.81
N GLY A 61 -29.21 -4.59 7.75
CA GLY A 61 -29.44 -3.71 8.89
C GLY A 61 -28.35 -3.84 9.96
N GLY A 62 -28.61 -3.26 11.15
CA GLY A 62 -27.71 -3.43 12.31
C GLY A 62 -26.72 -2.32 12.55
N GLY A 63 -26.68 -1.27 11.72
CA GLY A 63 -25.84 -0.11 11.96
C GLY A 63 -25.62 0.75 10.72
N GLN A 64 -25.01 1.92 10.93
CA GLN A 64 -24.70 2.87 9.85
C GLN A 64 -23.48 3.69 10.23
N TRP A 65 -22.80 4.24 9.24
CA TRP A 65 -21.80 5.25 9.45
C TRP A 65 -22.41 6.51 10.08
N ALA A 66 -21.57 7.32 10.70
CA ALA A 66 -22.04 8.54 11.35
C ALA A 66 -21.03 9.68 11.20
N VAL A 67 -21.55 10.89 11.18
CA VAL A 67 -20.79 12.14 11.27
C VAL A 67 -21.13 12.86 12.56
N GLN A 68 -20.39 13.91 12.89
CA GLN A 68 -20.69 14.77 14.01
C GLN A 68 -22.10 15.37 13.86
N LYS A 69 -22.83 15.44 14.96
CA LYS A 69 -24.20 15.99 14.96
C LYS A 69 -24.22 17.41 14.43
N GLY A 70 -25.10 17.69 13.48
CA GLY A 70 -25.23 18.98 12.81
C GLY A 70 -24.32 19.17 11.60
N ASN A 71 -23.50 18.19 11.23
CA ASN A 71 -22.71 18.25 10.00
C ASN A 71 -23.51 17.75 8.79
N GLU A 72 -24.58 18.50 8.47
CA GLU A 72 -25.52 18.14 7.39
C GLU A 72 -24.83 18.08 6.02
N ALA A 73 -23.88 18.98 5.75
CA ALA A 73 -23.19 19.02 4.46
C ALA A 73 -22.43 17.74 4.16
N LEU A 74 -21.72 17.20 5.14
CA LEU A 74 -20.99 15.91 4.97
C LEU A 74 -21.96 14.74 4.96
N ALA A 75 -22.99 14.74 5.80
CA ALA A 75 -24.02 13.71 5.82
C ALA A 75 -24.74 13.59 4.47
N ASP A 76 -25.19 14.70 3.89
CA ASP A 76 -25.83 14.74 2.58
C ASP A 76 -24.92 14.28 1.45
N THR A 77 -23.65 14.68 1.52
CA THR A 77 -22.65 14.27 0.53
C THR A 77 -22.40 12.76 0.58
N LEU A 78 -22.29 12.19 1.79
CA LEU A 78 -22.17 10.75 1.99
C LEU A 78 -23.42 9.99 1.51
N ASN A 79 -24.62 10.50 1.81
CA ASN A 79 -25.89 9.88 1.41
C ASN A 79 -26.06 9.90 -0.12
N ARG A 80 -25.66 10.97 -0.79
CA ARG A 80 -25.69 11.06 -2.26
C ARG A 80 -24.68 10.12 -2.93
N TRP A 81 -23.48 10.06 -2.35
CA TRP A 81 -22.39 9.23 -2.88
C TRP A 81 -22.63 7.74 -2.66
N PHE A 82 -23.07 7.34 -1.47
CA PHE A 82 -23.21 5.94 -1.09
C PHE A 82 -24.35 5.25 -1.86
N LYS A 83 -24.04 4.12 -2.47
CA LYS A 83 -25.03 3.21 -3.09
C LYS A 83 -24.83 1.81 -2.51
N PRO A 84 -25.90 1.10 -2.09
CA PRO A 84 -25.79 -0.24 -1.50
C PRO A 84 -24.99 -1.24 -2.34
N ALA A 85 -25.11 -1.16 -3.67
CA ALA A 85 -24.35 -1.98 -4.62
C ALA A 85 -22.82 -1.81 -4.47
N LEU A 86 -22.35 -0.70 -3.92
CA LEU A 86 -20.92 -0.44 -3.69
C LEU A 86 -20.32 -1.41 -2.69
N ILE A 87 -21.07 -1.80 -1.66
CA ILE A 87 -20.65 -2.81 -0.67
C ILE A 87 -20.42 -4.16 -1.36
N ALA A 88 -21.39 -4.60 -2.18
CA ALA A 88 -21.28 -5.87 -2.90
C ALA A 88 -20.09 -5.85 -3.87
N LYS A 89 -19.91 -4.75 -4.58
CA LYS A 89 -18.76 -4.56 -5.50
C LYS A 89 -17.43 -4.64 -4.76
N ILE A 90 -17.26 -3.93 -3.66
CA ILE A 90 -16.01 -3.95 -2.87
C ILE A 90 -15.77 -5.34 -2.29
N LYS A 91 -16.80 -6.01 -1.74
CA LYS A 91 -16.65 -7.39 -1.23
C LYS A 91 -16.23 -8.36 -2.33
N SER A 92 -16.81 -8.24 -3.52
CA SER A 92 -16.43 -9.08 -4.66
C SER A 92 -15.00 -8.82 -5.11
N GLU A 93 -14.53 -7.57 -5.10
CA GLU A 93 -13.15 -7.20 -5.40
C GLU A 93 -12.19 -7.70 -4.32
N GLU A 94 -12.54 -7.59 -3.03
CA GLU A 94 -11.77 -8.17 -1.92
C GLU A 94 -11.69 -9.69 -2.02
N GLN A 95 -12.82 -10.36 -2.27
CA GLN A 95 -12.87 -11.82 -2.45
C GLN A 95 -12.03 -12.26 -3.67
N PHE A 96 -12.10 -11.51 -4.76
CA PHE A 96 -11.27 -11.77 -5.93
C PHE A 96 -9.79 -11.58 -5.63
N ALA A 97 -9.42 -10.53 -4.91
CA ALA A 97 -8.04 -10.26 -4.49
C ALA A 97 -7.52 -11.32 -3.49
N LEU A 98 -8.39 -11.85 -2.64
CA LEU A 98 -8.08 -12.89 -1.65
C LEU A 98 -8.32 -14.32 -2.17
N SER A 99 -8.90 -14.48 -3.37
CA SER A 99 -9.17 -15.81 -3.92
C SER A 99 -7.88 -16.52 -4.31
N SER A 100 -7.89 -17.86 -4.22
CA SER A 100 -6.81 -18.70 -4.73
C SER A 100 -6.52 -18.45 -6.23
N ARG A 101 -7.49 -17.92 -6.97
CA ARG A 101 -7.28 -17.44 -8.34
C ARG A 101 -6.41 -16.21 -8.42
N SER A 102 -6.32 -15.38 -7.38
CA SER A 102 -5.36 -14.28 -7.32
C SER A 102 -4.00 -14.75 -6.80
N VAL A 103 -3.99 -15.76 -5.92
CA VAL A 103 -2.78 -16.33 -5.31
C VAL A 103 -2.11 -17.40 -6.22
N THR A 104 -2.90 -18.15 -6.98
CA THR A 104 -2.40 -19.14 -7.95
C THR A 104 -2.09 -18.57 -9.33
N ARG A 105 -2.20 -17.28 -9.54
CA ARG A 105 -1.64 -16.69 -10.75
C ARG A 105 -0.15 -16.98 -10.73
N HIS A 106 0.29 -17.88 -11.61
CA HIS A 106 1.67 -17.88 -12.05
C HIS A 106 2.04 -16.42 -12.27
N VAL A 107 3.10 -15.95 -11.59
CA VAL A 107 3.56 -14.59 -11.80
C VAL A 107 3.89 -14.49 -13.28
N TYR A 108 2.96 -13.92 -14.05
CA TYR A 108 3.16 -13.73 -15.48
C TYR A 108 4.25 -12.69 -15.66
N SER A 109 5.32 -13.06 -16.29
CA SER A 109 6.47 -12.21 -16.55
C SER A 109 6.65 -12.10 -18.05
N PRO A 110 5.85 -11.24 -18.70
CA PRO A 110 5.95 -11.01 -20.12
C PRO A 110 7.32 -10.43 -20.45
N MET A 111 7.87 -10.88 -21.54
CA MET A 111 9.07 -10.32 -22.17
C MET A 111 8.68 -9.85 -23.55
N LEU A 112 9.19 -8.69 -23.97
CA LEU A 112 8.96 -8.13 -25.30
C LEU A 112 9.53 -9.05 -26.37
N ASP A 113 10.74 -9.59 -26.15
CA ASP A 113 11.32 -10.66 -26.96
C ASP A 113 12.06 -11.65 -26.06
N ARG A 114 11.44 -12.81 -25.84
CA ARG A 114 12.03 -13.84 -24.99
C ARG A 114 13.28 -14.48 -25.58
N LYS A 115 13.38 -14.60 -26.91
CA LYS A 115 14.54 -15.19 -27.59
C LYS A 115 15.75 -14.26 -27.52
N ALA A 116 15.52 -12.96 -27.67
CA ALA A 116 16.56 -11.95 -27.56
C ALA A 116 16.85 -11.54 -26.11
N GLY A 117 16.09 -12.02 -25.12
CA GLY A 117 16.24 -11.65 -23.71
C GLY A 117 15.79 -10.22 -23.41
N VAL A 118 14.97 -9.62 -24.27
CA VAL A 118 14.44 -8.26 -24.10
C VAL A 118 13.18 -8.30 -23.24
N ILE A 119 13.22 -7.66 -22.07
CA ILE A 119 12.11 -7.63 -21.14
C ILE A 119 11.11 -6.55 -21.54
N SER A 120 11.61 -5.33 -21.81
CA SER A 120 10.80 -4.18 -22.16
C SER A 120 11.56 -3.21 -23.06
N GLN A 121 10.87 -2.24 -23.65
CA GLN A 121 11.50 -1.13 -24.37
C GLN A 121 12.37 -0.22 -23.47
N TYR A 122 12.28 -0.37 -22.14
CA TYR A 122 13.00 0.44 -21.15
C TYR A 122 14.21 -0.24 -20.55
N ASP A 123 14.62 -1.42 -21.03
CA ASP A 123 15.72 -2.20 -20.48
C ASP A 123 17.02 -1.39 -20.42
N HIS A 124 17.27 -0.53 -21.42
CA HIS A 124 18.41 0.36 -21.46
C HIS A 124 18.45 1.34 -20.27
N LEU A 125 17.27 1.80 -19.79
CA LEU A 125 17.17 2.66 -18.60
C LEU A 125 17.47 1.87 -17.32
N PHE A 126 16.91 0.67 -17.20
CA PHE A 126 17.19 -0.19 -16.05
C PHE A 126 18.67 -0.55 -15.97
N GLN A 127 19.30 -0.87 -17.09
CA GLN A 127 20.75 -1.13 -17.17
C GLN A 127 21.57 0.11 -16.78
N LYS A 128 21.21 1.28 -17.28
CA LYS A 128 21.87 2.56 -16.98
C LYS A 128 21.83 2.90 -15.49
N TYR A 129 20.68 2.70 -14.82
CA TYR A 129 20.46 3.13 -13.44
C TYR A 129 20.62 2.02 -12.39
N ALA A 130 20.79 0.76 -12.78
CA ALA A 130 21.06 -0.36 -11.90
C ALA A 130 22.25 -0.15 -10.94
N PRO A 131 23.38 0.46 -11.38
CA PRO A 131 24.49 0.78 -10.49
C PRO A 131 24.11 1.74 -9.35
N THR A 132 23.21 2.70 -9.59
CA THR A 132 22.71 3.64 -8.57
C THR A 132 21.98 2.90 -7.47
N ALA A 133 21.09 1.99 -7.82
CA ALA A 133 20.36 1.13 -6.88
C ALA A 133 21.25 0.03 -6.28
N ARG A 134 22.40 -0.28 -6.88
CA ARG A 134 23.24 -1.46 -6.62
C ARG A 134 22.48 -2.77 -6.78
N TRP A 135 21.53 -2.82 -7.71
CA TRP A 135 20.68 -3.98 -7.99
C TRP A 135 21.00 -4.59 -9.37
N ASP A 136 20.54 -5.81 -9.59
CA ASP A 136 20.41 -6.36 -10.93
C ASP A 136 19.37 -5.54 -11.70
N TRP A 137 19.65 -5.15 -12.93
CA TRP A 137 18.72 -4.38 -13.76
C TRP A 137 17.40 -5.12 -14.02
N ARG A 138 17.44 -6.48 -14.02
CA ARG A 138 16.24 -7.32 -14.17
C ARG A 138 15.34 -7.25 -12.94
N LEU A 139 15.91 -7.00 -11.77
CA LEU A 139 15.12 -6.73 -10.56
C LEU A 139 14.40 -5.38 -10.66
N LEU A 140 15.06 -4.35 -11.20
CA LEU A 140 14.41 -3.07 -11.48
C LEU A 140 13.28 -3.22 -12.51
N ALA A 141 13.51 -4.01 -13.57
CA ALA A 141 12.47 -4.33 -14.56
C ALA A 141 11.29 -5.11 -13.91
N ALA A 142 11.58 -6.06 -13.02
CA ALA A 142 10.55 -6.80 -12.29
C ALA A 142 9.72 -5.91 -11.37
N GLN A 143 10.36 -4.95 -10.71
CA GLN A 143 9.68 -3.95 -9.90
C GLN A 143 8.84 -3.01 -10.77
N CYS A 144 9.39 -2.46 -11.85
CA CYS A 144 8.67 -1.60 -12.78
C CYS A 144 7.40 -2.27 -13.34
N TYR A 145 7.50 -3.53 -13.71
CA TYR A 145 6.32 -4.29 -14.13
C TYR A 145 5.26 -4.39 -13.03
N GLN A 146 5.67 -4.59 -11.79
CA GLN A 146 4.76 -4.66 -10.65
C GLN A 146 4.09 -3.30 -10.37
N GLU A 147 4.80 -2.20 -10.59
CA GLU A 147 4.30 -0.84 -10.38
C GLU A 147 3.32 -0.40 -11.46
N SER A 148 3.69 -0.58 -12.73
CA SER A 148 2.97 0.04 -13.85
C SER A 148 2.71 -0.87 -15.05
N THR A 149 3.19 -2.13 -15.05
CA THR A 149 3.24 -2.96 -16.26
C THR A 149 3.97 -2.29 -17.43
N PHE A 150 5.01 -1.51 -17.12
CA PHE A 150 5.78 -0.68 -18.07
C PHE A 150 4.99 0.45 -18.71
N ASP A 151 3.90 0.93 -18.11
CA ASP A 151 3.15 2.09 -18.61
C ASP A 151 3.68 3.39 -17.99
N PRO A 152 4.32 4.29 -18.76
CA PRO A 152 4.81 5.57 -18.26
C PRO A 152 3.69 6.54 -17.87
N GLN A 153 2.46 6.32 -18.38
CA GLN A 153 1.29 7.14 -18.05
C GLN A 153 0.50 6.58 -16.87
N ALA A 154 0.97 5.49 -16.25
CA ALA A 154 0.29 4.88 -15.12
C ALA A 154 0.09 5.88 -13.99
N HIS A 155 -1.11 5.86 -13.44
CA HIS A 155 -1.51 6.71 -12.33
C HIS A 155 -2.32 5.89 -11.32
N SER A 156 -1.84 5.81 -10.08
CA SER A 156 -2.59 5.13 -9.04
C SER A 156 -3.65 6.05 -8.44
N TRP A 157 -4.66 5.46 -7.84
CA TRP A 157 -5.68 6.20 -7.09
C TRP A 157 -5.08 7.01 -5.92
N ALA A 158 -3.95 6.57 -5.34
CA ALA A 158 -3.23 7.25 -4.27
C ALA A 158 -2.37 8.41 -4.78
N GLY A 159 -2.28 8.60 -6.10
CA GLY A 159 -1.51 9.67 -6.74
C GLY A 159 -0.09 9.31 -7.14
N ALA A 160 0.33 8.04 -7.02
CA ALA A 160 1.61 7.58 -7.55
C ALA A 160 1.62 7.63 -9.09
N ARG A 161 2.75 7.97 -9.72
CA ARG A 161 2.82 8.28 -11.15
C ARG A 161 4.03 7.68 -11.83
N GLY A 162 3.85 7.37 -13.10
CA GLY A 162 4.89 6.95 -14.04
C GLY A 162 5.33 5.49 -13.87
N LEU A 163 6.38 5.10 -14.58
CA LEU A 163 6.88 3.73 -14.65
C LEU A 163 7.09 3.07 -13.28
N MET A 164 7.66 3.81 -12.33
CA MET A 164 8.03 3.32 -11.00
C MET A 164 7.10 3.82 -9.91
N GLN A 165 5.93 4.38 -10.27
CA GLN A 165 4.88 4.79 -9.34
C GLN A 165 5.40 5.67 -8.19
N ILE A 166 6.06 6.78 -8.53
CA ILE A 166 6.58 7.72 -7.54
C ILE A 166 5.44 8.59 -6.98
N MET A 167 5.32 8.64 -5.67
CA MET A 167 4.38 9.51 -4.97
C MET A 167 4.80 10.98 -5.08
N PRO A 168 3.86 11.96 -5.15
CA PRO A 168 4.18 13.37 -5.30
C PRO A 168 5.15 13.92 -4.25
N GLY A 169 4.95 13.56 -2.97
CA GLY A 169 5.87 13.97 -1.89
C GLY A 169 7.27 13.39 -2.05
N THR A 170 7.36 12.15 -2.52
CA THR A 170 8.63 11.48 -2.83
C THR A 170 9.31 12.13 -4.04
N ALA A 171 8.55 12.46 -5.09
CA ALA A 171 9.06 13.17 -6.26
C ALA A 171 9.68 14.51 -5.87
N ALA A 172 8.99 15.30 -5.05
CA ALA A 172 9.50 16.57 -4.54
C ALA A 172 10.79 16.38 -3.71
N HIS A 173 10.82 15.41 -2.81
CA HIS A 173 12.01 15.07 -2.01
C HIS A 173 13.21 14.70 -2.88
N LEU A 174 12.98 13.92 -3.93
CA LEU A 174 14.03 13.46 -4.85
C LEU A 174 14.38 14.47 -5.96
N GLY A 175 13.76 15.64 -5.97
CA GLY A 175 13.98 16.65 -7.01
C GLY A 175 13.49 16.22 -8.40
N LEU A 176 12.45 15.39 -8.48
CA LEU A 176 11.76 15.02 -9.73
C LEU A 176 10.66 16.06 -10.01
N PRO A 177 10.78 16.89 -11.06
CA PRO A 177 9.77 17.89 -11.37
C PRO A 177 8.42 17.26 -11.73
N ALA A 178 7.33 17.93 -11.34
CA ALA A 178 5.97 17.40 -11.57
C ALA A 178 5.62 17.19 -13.05
N ASN A 179 6.20 17.98 -13.94
CA ASN A 179 6.05 17.83 -15.39
C ASN A 179 6.88 16.69 -16.00
N GLN A 180 7.81 16.10 -15.25
CA GLN A 180 8.67 15.01 -15.72
C GLN A 180 8.35 13.66 -15.07
N VAL A 181 7.34 13.58 -14.22
CA VAL A 181 7.00 12.33 -13.50
C VAL A 181 6.55 11.21 -14.44
N HIS A 182 6.05 11.53 -15.62
CA HIS A 182 5.64 10.60 -16.66
C HIS A 182 6.73 10.33 -17.71
N GLU A 183 7.84 11.05 -17.65
CA GLU A 183 9.00 10.78 -18.48
C GLU A 183 9.75 9.56 -17.97
N PRO A 184 9.98 8.53 -18.83
CA PRO A 184 10.58 7.27 -18.41
C PRO A 184 11.90 7.43 -17.67
N GLU A 185 12.84 8.17 -18.25
CA GLU A 185 14.19 8.27 -17.68
C GLU A 185 14.25 9.03 -16.35
N PRO A 186 13.68 10.24 -16.19
CA PRO A 186 13.63 10.93 -14.91
C PRO A 186 12.93 10.13 -13.82
N ASN A 187 11.86 9.42 -14.16
CA ASN A 187 11.11 8.60 -13.23
C ASN A 187 11.94 7.40 -12.72
N VAL A 188 12.59 6.65 -13.61
CA VAL A 188 13.48 5.54 -13.24
C VAL A 188 14.68 6.04 -12.43
N ALA A 189 15.29 7.17 -12.82
CA ALA A 189 16.39 7.77 -12.09
C ALA A 189 15.99 8.17 -10.66
N ALA A 190 14.81 8.75 -10.46
CA ALA A 190 14.29 9.08 -9.13
C ALA A 190 14.05 7.83 -8.29
N ALA A 191 13.42 6.80 -8.88
CA ALA A 191 13.15 5.53 -8.19
C ALA A 191 14.43 4.85 -7.69
N THR A 192 15.50 4.86 -8.51
CA THR A 192 16.77 4.25 -8.09
C THR A 192 17.46 5.03 -6.97
N ARG A 193 17.29 6.36 -6.91
CA ARG A 193 17.73 7.16 -5.75
C ARG A 193 16.94 6.79 -4.50
N LEU A 194 15.60 6.66 -4.59
CA LEU A 194 14.77 6.20 -3.48
C LEU A 194 15.21 4.82 -2.98
N ILE A 195 15.41 3.86 -3.88
CA ILE A 195 15.91 2.52 -3.53
C ILE A 195 17.23 2.63 -2.76
N ARG A 196 18.12 3.49 -3.19
CA ARG A 196 19.41 3.73 -2.53
C ARG A 196 19.26 4.32 -1.14
N GLU A 197 18.35 5.28 -0.96
CA GLU A 197 18.04 5.84 0.36
C GLU A 197 17.44 4.80 1.29
N LEU A 198 16.52 3.98 0.77
CA LEU A 198 15.90 2.88 1.53
C LEU A 198 16.95 1.81 1.90
N ASP A 199 17.85 1.43 0.98
CA ASP A 199 18.95 0.50 1.27
C ASP A 199 19.79 1.00 2.45
N GLY A 200 20.11 2.29 2.48
CA GLY A 200 20.81 2.92 3.60
C GLY A 200 20.08 2.82 4.93
N LYS A 201 18.75 2.79 4.93
CA LYS A 201 17.95 2.59 6.16
C LYS A 201 18.03 1.18 6.72
N PHE A 202 18.52 0.19 5.99
CA PHE A 202 18.62 -1.21 6.39
C PHE A 202 20.06 -1.74 6.39
N ASN A 203 21.04 -0.87 6.65
CA ASN A 203 22.47 -1.22 6.73
C ASN A 203 22.79 -2.25 7.82
N ASP A 204 21.92 -2.38 8.82
CA ASP A 204 21.99 -3.37 9.87
C ASP A 204 21.68 -4.81 9.39
N ILE A 205 21.16 -4.98 8.18
CA ILE A 205 20.93 -6.28 7.56
C ILE A 205 22.14 -6.61 6.68
N GLY A 206 23.00 -7.55 7.13
CA GLY A 206 24.23 -7.91 6.43
C GLY A 206 23.98 -8.66 5.11
N ASP A 207 23.01 -9.57 5.09
CA ASP A 207 22.65 -10.32 3.89
C ASP A 207 21.98 -9.41 2.86
N ARG A 208 22.61 -9.33 1.67
CA ARG A 208 22.15 -8.45 0.58
C ARG A 208 20.79 -8.87 0.03
N MET A 209 20.54 -10.18 -0.06
CA MET A 209 19.29 -10.70 -0.61
C MET A 209 18.13 -10.46 0.36
N GLU A 210 18.38 -10.61 1.66
CA GLU A 210 17.41 -10.22 2.68
C GLU A 210 17.16 -8.71 2.60
N ARG A 211 18.21 -7.88 2.58
CA ARG A 211 18.07 -6.43 2.54
C ARG A 211 17.22 -5.94 1.36
N ILE A 212 17.38 -6.54 0.16
CA ILE A 212 16.55 -6.24 -1.00
C ILE A 212 15.05 -6.43 -0.69
N ARG A 213 14.67 -7.47 0.03
CA ARG A 213 13.27 -7.73 0.40
C ARG A 213 12.72 -6.64 1.33
N PHE A 214 13.52 -6.19 2.30
CA PHE A 214 13.15 -5.09 3.18
C PHE A 214 13.05 -3.74 2.44
N VAL A 215 13.91 -3.50 1.48
CA VAL A 215 13.86 -2.31 0.62
C VAL A 215 12.60 -2.34 -0.25
N LEU A 216 12.28 -3.46 -0.90
CA LEU A 216 11.04 -3.63 -1.67
C LEU A 216 9.80 -3.41 -0.81
N ALA A 217 9.76 -4.03 0.38
CA ALA A 217 8.67 -3.83 1.33
C ALA A 217 8.51 -2.38 1.74
N SER A 218 9.63 -1.68 1.94
CA SER A 218 9.64 -0.27 2.33
C SER A 218 9.26 0.68 1.20
N TYR A 219 9.57 0.32 -0.02
CA TYR A 219 9.16 1.08 -1.21
C TYR A 219 7.63 1.09 -1.34
N ASN A 220 6.99 -0.05 -1.15
CA ASN A 220 5.54 -0.20 -1.23
C ASN A 220 4.82 0.30 0.04
N GLY A 221 5.27 -0.14 1.22
CA GLY A 221 4.55 0.03 2.48
C GLY A 221 5.14 1.06 3.44
N GLY A 222 6.29 1.64 3.10
CA GLY A 222 6.97 2.62 3.94
C GLY A 222 7.93 2.00 4.97
N ALA A 223 9.13 2.58 5.08
CA ALA A 223 10.19 2.06 5.94
C ALA A 223 9.83 2.06 7.44
N GLY A 224 8.98 2.97 7.87
CA GLY A 224 8.51 3.04 9.26
C GLY A 224 7.75 1.79 9.67
N HIS A 225 6.76 1.39 8.90
CA HIS A 225 5.97 0.17 9.15
C HIS A 225 6.82 -1.10 9.07
N VAL A 226 7.77 -1.17 8.13
CA VAL A 226 8.69 -2.31 8.05
C VAL A 226 9.57 -2.39 9.29
N ARG A 227 10.05 -1.26 9.81
CA ARG A 227 10.80 -1.20 11.08
C ARG A 227 9.94 -1.58 12.28
N ASP A 228 8.66 -1.21 12.30
CA ASP A 228 7.72 -1.66 13.33
C ASP A 228 7.53 -3.19 13.29
N ALA A 229 7.39 -3.77 12.10
CA ALA A 229 7.30 -5.22 11.95
C ALA A 229 8.59 -5.94 12.41
N MET A 230 9.77 -5.38 12.13
CA MET A 230 11.05 -5.90 12.64
C MET A 230 11.13 -5.84 14.18
N ALA A 231 10.64 -4.74 14.78
CA ALA A 231 10.59 -4.60 16.22
C ALA A 231 9.65 -5.62 16.87
N LEU A 232 8.48 -5.85 16.27
CA LEU A 232 7.56 -6.91 16.68
C LEU A 232 8.20 -8.29 16.53
N ALA A 233 8.82 -8.61 15.41
CA ALA A 233 9.52 -9.88 15.20
C ALA A 233 10.53 -10.13 16.33
N ARG A 234 11.36 -9.14 16.65
CA ARG A 234 12.32 -9.22 17.77
C ARG A 234 11.63 -9.45 19.11
N LYS A 235 10.55 -8.72 19.39
CA LYS A 235 9.74 -8.88 20.62
C LYS A 235 9.21 -10.30 20.79
N TYR A 236 8.84 -10.94 19.69
CA TYR A 236 8.32 -12.31 19.68
C TYR A 236 9.41 -13.38 19.42
N GLY A 237 10.69 -13.06 19.65
CA GLY A 237 11.80 -14.01 19.58
C GLY A 237 12.14 -14.47 18.16
N ARG A 238 11.80 -13.67 17.17
CA ARG A 238 12.11 -13.92 15.75
C ARG A 238 13.30 -13.09 15.29
N ASN A 239 13.98 -13.57 14.26
CA ASN A 239 15.11 -12.85 13.69
C ASN A 239 14.60 -11.65 12.85
N PRO A 240 14.85 -10.39 13.30
CA PRO A 240 14.37 -9.20 12.59
C PRO A 240 15.10 -8.90 11.28
N GLN A 241 16.17 -9.64 10.96
CA GLN A 241 16.94 -9.47 9.74
C GLN A 241 16.58 -10.51 8.64
N ARG A 242 15.61 -11.40 8.92
CA ARG A 242 15.12 -12.40 7.98
C ARG A 242 13.71 -12.03 7.56
N TRP A 243 13.53 -11.77 6.26
CA TRP A 243 12.22 -11.37 5.73
C TRP A 243 11.12 -12.40 6.03
N GLU A 244 11.44 -13.66 5.88
CA GLU A 244 10.52 -14.77 6.15
C GLU A 244 9.99 -14.76 7.59
N GLU A 245 10.79 -14.29 8.54
CA GLU A 245 10.41 -14.18 9.95
C GLU A 245 9.72 -12.83 10.27
N VAL A 246 9.93 -11.80 9.45
CA VAL A 246 9.33 -10.47 9.63
C VAL A 246 8.01 -10.32 8.87
N ALA A 247 7.87 -10.90 7.69
CA ALA A 247 6.67 -10.80 6.86
C ALA A 247 5.35 -11.15 7.60
N PRO A 248 5.29 -12.17 8.49
CA PRO A 248 4.11 -12.43 9.31
C PRO A 248 3.71 -11.24 10.21
N PHE A 249 4.67 -10.44 10.66
CA PHE A 249 4.38 -9.25 11.48
C PHE A 249 3.96 -8.06 10.63
N VAL A 250 4.46 -7.95 9.40
CA VAL A 250 3.92 -6.99 8.42
C VAL A 250 2.43 -7.24 8.21
N LEU A 251 2.01 -8.51 8.03
CA LEU A 251 0.60 -8.89 7.91
C LEU A 251 -0.20 -8.52 9.18
N ARG A 252 0.37 -8.77 10.35
CA ARG A 252 -0.29 -8.54 11.65
C ARG A 252 -0.45 -7.06 12.00
N LEU A 253 0.31 -6.14 11.39
CA LEU A 253 0.10 -4.70 11.55
C LEU A 253 -1.29 -4.22 11.07
N SER A 254 -2.08 -5.08 10.45
CA SER A 254 -3.50 -4.82 10.14
C SER A 254 -4.45 -5.14 11.31
N THR A 255 -3.97 -5.72 12.42
CA THR A 255 -4.80 -6.13 13.54
C THR A 255 -4.56 -5.27 14.79
N PRO A 256 -5.61 -4.92 15.55
CA PRO A 256 -5.51 -4.00 16.70
C PRO A 256 -4.48 -4.41 17.74
N GLN A 257 -4.35 -5.71 18.01
CA GLN A 257 -3.39 -6.24 18.97
C GLN A 257 -1.95 -5.86 18.64
N PHE A 258 -1.61 -5.75 17.33
CA PHE A 258 -0.24 -5.51 16.90
C PHE A 258 0.02 -4.04 16.59
N TYR A 259 -0.88 -3.34 15.88
CA TYR A 259 -0.64 -1.95 15.56
C TYR A 259 -0.79 -1.00 16.78
N ASN A 260 -1.48 -1.41 17.84
CA ASN A 260 -1.55 -0.70 19.12
C ASN A 260 -0.46 -1.14 20.12
N ASP A 261 0.41 -2.06 19.77
CA ASP A 261 1.53 -2.47 20.62
C ASP A 261 2.43 -1.24 20.87
N PRO A 262 2.84 -0.97 22.14
CA PRO A 262 3.67 0.20 22.47
C PRO A 262 4.99 0.30 21.68
N ILE A 263 5.50 -0.81 21.14
CA ILE A 263 6.73 -0.82 20.34
C ILE A 263 6.49 -0.31 18.91
N VAL A 264 5.24 -0.32 18.44
CA VAL A 264 4.83 0.14 17.09
C VAL A 264 4.67 1.64 17.11
N LYS A 265 5.36 2.32 16.21
CA LYS A 265 5.40 3.79 16.14
C LYS A 265 4.55 4.37 15.01
N ASN A 266 4.33 3.59 13.95
CA ASN A 266 3.66 4.06 12.75
C ASN A 266 2.20 3.54 12.64
N GLY A 267 1.77 2.67 13.58
CA GLY A 267 0.39 2.22 13.70
C GLY A 267 -0.04 1.23 12.63
N TYR A 268 -1.28 1.36 12.17
CA TYR A 268 -1.93 0.45 11.22
C TYR A 268 -1.24 0.42 9.85
N MET A 269 -1.08 -0.81 9.32
CA MET A 269 -0.62 -1.05 7.95
C MET A 269 -1.43 -2.16 7.30
N ARG A 270 -1.79 -2.00 6.02
CA ARG A 270 -2.37 -3.06 5.20
C ARG A 270 -1.25 -3.95 4.63
N GLY A 271 -0.68 -4.79 5.50
CA GLY A 271 0.54 -5.54 5.21
C GLY A 271 0.44 -6.59 4.09
N SER A 272 -0.78 -7.07 3.77
CA SER A 272 -0.97 -8.09 2.73
C SER A 272 -0.50 -7.64 1.36
N GLU A 273 -0.72 -6.39 0.98
CA GLU A 273 -0.27 -5.84 -0.30
C GLU A 273 1.25 -5.81 -0.38
N THR A 274 1.90 -5.41 0.71
CA THR A 274 3.36 -5.31 0.77
C THR A 274 4.04 -6.67 0.74
N VAL A 275 3.51 -7.66 1.46
CA VAL A 275 4.08 -9.01 1.44
C VAL A 275 3.95 -9.63 0.04
N ASP A 276 2.77 -9.50 -0.57
CA ASP A 276 2.49 -9.97 -1.92
C ASP A 276 3.36 -9.25 -2.98
N TYR A 277 3.59 -7.94 -2.81
CA TYR A 277 4.48 -7.14 -3.65
C TYR A 277 5.90 -7.70 -3.65
N VAL A 278 6.49 -7.96 -2.49
CA VAL A 278 7.84 -8.52 -2.36
C VAL A 278 7.94 -9.90 -3.02
N GLU A 279 6.94 -10.76 -2.77
CA GLU A 279 6.92 -12.11 -3.33
C GLU A 279 6.82 -12.12 -4.86
N ARG A 280 5.90 -11.31 -5.42
CA ARG A 280 5.70 -11.24 -6.88
C ARG A 280 6.92 -10.70 -7.60
N ILE A 281 7.57 -9.68 -7.05
CA ILE A 281 8.80 -9.13 -7.64
C ILE A 281 9.91 -10.16 -7.60
N GLY A 282 10.09 -10.85 -6.48
CA GLY A 282 11.10 -11.91 -6.35
C GLY A 282 10.93 -13.03 -7.38
N LYS A 283 9.71 -13.55 -7.52
CA LYS A 283 9.38 -14.59 -8.53
C LYS A 283 9.62 -14.09 -9.96
N ARG A 284 9.21 -12.85 -10.27
CA ARG A 284 9.40 -12.26 -11.59
C ARG A 284 10.88 -12.04 -11.92
N TRP A 285 11.65 -11.59 -10.95
CA TRP A 285 13.09 -11.43 -11.11
C TRP A 285 13.78 -12.76 -11.42
N GLN A 286 13.42 -13.85 -10.72
CA GLN A 286 13.91 -15.20 -11.03
C GLN A 286 13.61 -15.58 -12.48
N GLN A 287 12.38 -15.35 -12.95
CA GLN A 287 11.98 -15.64 -14.34
C GLN A 287 12.75 -14.79 -15.36
N TYR A 288 12.93 -13.50 -15.09
CA TYR A 288 13.71 -12.60 -15.96
C TYR A 288 15.20 -12.94 -15.98
N SER A 289 15.71 -13.50 -14.92
CA SER A 289 17.11 -13.94 -14.81
C SER A 289 17.34 -15.33 -15.41
N GLY A 290 16.29 -16.03 -15.91
CA GLY A 290 16.38 -17.40 -16.41
C GLY A 290 16.60 -18.44 -15.32
N MET A 291 16.49 -18.07 -14.05
CA MET A 291 16.51 -19.00 -12.93
C MET A 291 15.17 -19.73 -12.86
N ALA A 292 15.19 -21.05 -12.76
CA ALA A 292 13.97 -21.82 -12.48
C ALA A 292 13.37 -21.38 -11.14
N PRO A 293 12.02 -21.35 -11.01
CA PRO A 293 11.36 -21.00 -9.77
C PRO A 293 11.66 -22.01 -8.65
#